data_3df462aeefd8ad87237009300242f36f
#
_entry.id   3df462aeefd8ad87237009300242f36f
#
_cell.length_a   1.000
_cell.length_b   1.000
_cell.length_c   1.000
_cell.angle_alpha   90.00
_cell.angle_beta   90.00
_cell.angle_gamma   90.00
#
_symmetry.space_group_name_H-M   'P 1'
#
loop_
_entity.id
_entity.type
_entity.pdbx_description
1 polymer ?
#
loop_
_entity_poly.entity_id
_entity_poly.type
_entity_poly.pdbx_seq_one_letter_code
_entity_poly.pdbx_strand_id
1 'polypeptide(L)'
;MPLRLDSITNNSQDSSLIAWILQSGTQECDSAFATPDKKYIHMKRKIVDRSSGDKIGELIFTLQNTEKQLEVLDIDIILANETASRIRFETLREQSDSNEYYEVSTTDQDAHLIIETVNRFTEPKKLIDTERDVHISMFPFQVNLFQDIDGFNQWAGFSAPIEAGEGTGLFVHGFSERFCMPGGLMSDKENDNDYSFVIGKVESFRDVSPNFGDHKIPFVLAMVDTALGVVPVAMGRDVFDLKELKVGCVIAMNAVVKADVAAPGVYSR
;
A
#
# COMPACT_ATOMS: atom_id res chain seq x y z
N MET A 1 6.25 15.34 -11.12
CA MET A 1 5.43 14.76 -10.04
C MET A 1 4.98 13.39 -10.54
N PRO A 2 5.58 12.29 -10.11
CA PRO A 2 5.12 10.97 -10.54
C PRO A 2 3.86 10.64 -9.73
N LEU A 3 2.72 10.53 -10.42
CA LEU A 3 1.61 9.79 -9.88
C LEU A 3 2.10 8.37 -9.68
N ARG A 4 2.13 7.88 -8.43
CA ARG A 4 2.52 6.50 -8.14
C ARG A 4 1.40 5.52 -8.50
N LEU A 5 0.90 5.64 -9.72
CA LEU A 5 0.01 4.69 -10.36
C LEU A 5 0.80 3.63 -11.14
N ASP A 6 2.15 3.64 -11.06
CA ASP A 6 3.03 2.76 -11.85
C ASP A 6 2.74 1.29 -11.61
N SER A 7 2.30 0.93 -10.40
CA SER A 7 1.89 -0.44 -10.07
C SER A 7 0.54 -0.86 -10.64
N ILE A 8 -0.27 0.09 -11.10
CA ILE A 8 -1.58 -0.17 -11.69
C ILE A 8 -1.61 0.13 -13.19
N THR A 9 -0.66 0.91 -13.70
CA THR A 9 -0.60 1.23 -15.13
C THR A 9 0.79 1.69 -15.56
N ASN A 10 1.25 1.20 -16.71
CA ASN A 10 2.45 1.69 -17.38
C ASN A 10 2.28 3.12 -17.94
N ASN A 11 1.09 3.72 -17.82
CA ASN A 11 0.75 5.06 -18.30
C ASN A 11 0.71 6.11 -17.17
N SER A 12 1.31 5.86 -16.02
CA SER A 12 1.35 6.79 -14.88
C SER A 12 1.97 8.16 -15.20
N GLN A 13 2.79 8.23 -16.25
CA GLN A 13 3.38 9.46 -16.76
C GLN A 13 2.56 10.13 -17.87
N ASP A 14 1.37 9.62 -18.18
CA ASP A 14 0.49 10.28 -19.15
C ASP A 14 0.07 11.65 -18.64
N SER A 15 0.61 12.69 -19.27
CA SER A 15 0.34 14.07 -18.89
C SER A 15 -1.14 14.44 -18.98
N SER A 16 -1.90 13.78 -19.85
CA SER A 16 -3.35 14.01 -20.00
C SER A 16 -4.12 13.40 -18.85
N LEU A 17 -3.73 12.24 -18.34
CA LEU A 17 -4.28 11.63 -17.13
C LEU A 17 -4.00 12.48 -15.90
N ILE A 18 -2.74 12.93 -15.74
CA ILE A 18 -2.34 13.82 -14.63
C ILE A 18 -3.15 15.12 -14.68
N ALA A 19 -3.26 15.74 -15.85
CA ALA A 19 -4.04 16.97 -16.01
C ALA A 19 -5.52 16.75 -15.67
N TRP A 20 -6.10 15.63 -16.11
CA TRP A 20 -7.49 15.31 -15.78
C TRP A 20 -7.67 15.09 -14.27
N ILE A 21 -6.77 14.35 -13.62
CA ILE A 21 -6.82 14.10 -12.17
C ILE A 21 -6.74 15.42 -11.42
N LEU A 22 -5.80 16.30 -11.74
CA LEU A 22 -5.63 17.61 -11.12
C LEU A 22 -6.88 18.50 -11.30
N GLN A 23 -7.38 18.61 -12.53
CA GLN A 23 -8.53 19.43 -12.83
C GLN A 23 -9.80 18.92 -12.15
N SER A 24 -10.06 17.62 -12.23
CA SER A 24 -11.27 17.04 -11.65
C SER A 24 -11.19 16.93 -10.12
N GLY A 25 -10.01 16.64 -9.57
CA GLY A 25 -9.81 16.53 -8.12
C GLY A 25 -10.04 17.82 -7.37
N THR A 26 -9.66 18.95 -7.96
CA THR A 26 -9.86 20.28 -7.35
C THR A 26 -11.30 20.78 -7.45
N GLN A 27 -12.07 20.31 -8.43
CA GLN A 27 -13.45 20.75 -8.66
C GLN A 27 -14.50 19.88 -7.97
N GLU A 28 -14.21 18.60 -7.72
CA GLU A 28 -15.16 17.60 -7.23
C GLU A 28 -14.64 16.88 -5.97
N CYS A 29 -14.13 17.64 -5.01
CA CYS A 29 -13.64 17.09 -3.76
C CYS A 29 -14.82 16.62 -2.88
N ASP A 30 -14.75 15.36 -2.39
CA ASP A 30 -15.76 14.80 -1.48
C ASP A 30 -15.54 15.25 -0.04
N SER A 31 -14.29 15.46 0.37
CA SER A 31 -13.91 15.93 1.69
C SER A 31 -12.54 16.60 1.69
N ALA A 32 -12.34 17.51 2.64
CA ALA A 32 -11.03 18.13 2.86
C ALA A 32 -10.79 18.31 4.35
N PHE A 33 -9.53 18.16 4.77
CA PHE A 33 -9.10 18.46 6.13
C PHE A 33 -7.72 19.11 6.10
N ALA A 34 -7.45 19.97 7.08
CA ALA A 34 -6.16 20.64 7.20
C ALA A 34 -5.42 20.10 8.43
N THR A 35 -4.08 20.13 8.37
CA THR A 35 -3.26 19.95 9.57
C THR A 35 -3.55 21.04 10.60
N PRO A 36 -3.33 20.80 11.91
CA PRO A 36 -3.65 21.77 12.96
C PRO A 36 -3.03 23.15 12.75
N ASP A 37 -1.84 23.21 12.17
CA ASP A 37 -1.14 24.45 11.82
C ASP A 37 -1.54 25.02 10.46
N LYS A 38 -2.45 24.33 9.74
CA LYS A 38 -2.93 24.67 8.39
C LYS A 38 -1.83 24.74 7.33
N LYS A 39 -0.68 24.10 7.58
CA LYS A 39 0.42 24.04 6.62
C LYS A 39 0.09 23.13 5.45
N TYR A 40 -0.58 22.00 5.73
CA TYR A 40 -1.02 21.06 4.71
C TYR A 40 -2.55 20.96 4.70
N ILE A 41 -3.10 20.81 3.51
CA ILE A 41 -4.51 20.53 3.27
C ILE A 41 -4.58 19.24 2.46
N HIS A 42 -5.34 18.27 2.94
CA HIS A 42 -5.60 17.03 2.23
C HIS A 42 -7.02 17.06 1.68
N MET A 43 -7.15 16.90 0.38
CA MET A 43 -8.43 16.80 -0.31
C MET A 43 -8.63 15.35 -0.78
N LYS A 44 -9.77 14.76 -0.48
CA LYS A 44 -10.11 13.38 -0.87
C LYS A 44 -11.20 13.39 -1.93
N ARG A 45 -11.01 12.57 -2.96
CA ARG A 45 -11.99 12.33 -4.00
C ARG A 45 -12.20 10.82 -4.17
N LYS A 46 -13.46 10.40 -4.17
CA LYS A 46 -13.82 9.00 -4.41
C LYS A 46 -13.44 8.55 -5.80
N ILE A 47 -12.92 7.32 -5.86
CA ILE A 47 -12.72 6.58 -7.09
C ILE A 47 -13.80 5.49 -7.13
N VAL A 48 -14.55 5.47 -8.21
CA VAL A 48 -15.60 4.46 -8.43
C VAL A 48 -15.28 3.58 -9.63
N ASP A 49 -15.70 2.35 -9.56
CA ASP A 49 -15.63 1.45 -10.71
C ASP A 49 -16.64 1.89 -11.77
N ARG A 50 -16.17 2.01 -13.00
CA ARG A 50 -16.96 2.47 -14.15
C ARG A 50 -18.14 1.53 -14.46
N SER A 51 -17.97 0.24 -14.19
CA SER A 51 -18.95 -0.79 -14.53
C SER A 51 -20.02 -0.96 -13.46
N SER A 52 -19.65 -0.98 -12.19
CA SER A 52 -20.57 -1.23 -11.07
C SER A 52 -21.00 0.03 -10.33
N GLY A 53 -20.22 1.11 -10.42
CA GLY A 53 -20.39 2.32 -9.60
C GLY A 53 -19.89 2.18 -8.17
N ASP A 54 -19.34 1.02 -7.79
CA ASP A 54 -18.84 0.78 -6.44
C ASP A 54 -17.60 1.62 -6.16
N LYS A 55 -17.45 2.04 -4.90
CA LYS A 55 -16.23 2.68 -4.43
C LYS A 55 -15.06 1.70 -4.52
N ILE A 56 -14.00 2.08 -5.24
CA ILE A 56 -12.73 1.36 -5.31
C ILE A 56 -11.74 1.91 -4.28
N GLY A 57 -11.75 3.24 -4.08
CA GLY A 57 -10.78 3.93 -3.25
C GLY A 57 -11.00 5.43 -3.25
N GLU A 58 -9.94 6.15 -2.92
CA GLU A 58 -9.90 7.61 -2.92
C GLU A 58 -8.58 8.11 -3.51
N LEU A 59 -8.63 9.16 -4.32
CA LEU A 59 -7.47 10.02 -4.60
C LEU A 59 -7.30 10.98 -3.43
N ILE A 60 -6.07 11.16 -3.01
CA ILE A 60 -5.69 12.07 -1.93
C ILE A 60 -4.74 13.10 -2.53
N PHE A 61 -5.19 14.36 -2.54
CA PHE A 61 -4.39 15.50 -2.96
C PHE A 61 -3.81 16.15 -1.72
N THR A 62 -2.51 16.19 -1.60
CA THR A 62 -1.81 16.93 -0.56
C THR A 62 -1.41 18.29 -1.11
N LEU A 63 -1.97 19.36 -0.53
CA LEU A 63 -1.66 20.72 -0.87
C LEU A 63 -0.87 21.37 0.25
N GLN A 64 0.14 22.14 -0.13
CA GLN A 64 0.85 23.02 0.80
C GLN A 64 0.26 24.43 0.75
N ASN A 65 -0.06 24.95 1.92
CA ASN A 65 -0.48 26.34 2.07
C ASN A 65 0.78 27.21 2.22
N THR A 66 1.13 27.91 1.17
CA THR A 66 2.20 28.91 1.20
C THR A 66 1.60 30.29 1.48
N GLU A 67 2.44 31.27 1.83
CA GLU A 67 1.96 32.64 2.06
C GLU A 67 1.27 33.27 0.84
N LYS A 68 1.46 32.71 -0.34
CA LYS A 68 0.97 33.28 -1.61
C LYS A 68 -0.14 32.48 -2.25
N GLN A 69 -0.12 31.15 -2.11
CA GLN A 69 -1.06 30.26 -2.82
C GLN A 69 -1.06 28.84 -2.22
N LEU A 70 -2.02 28.06 -2.66
CA LEU A 70 -2.04 26.61 -2.43
C LEU A 70 -1.29 25.93 -3.57
N GLU A 71 -0.32 25.09 -3.22
CA GLU A 71 0.46 24.32 -4.18
C GLU A 71 0.20 22.82 -3.98
N VAL A 72 -0.06 22.09 -5.06
CA VAL A 72 -0.21 20.64 -5.01
C VAL A 72 1.18 20.04 -4.84
N LEU A 73 1.42 19.40 -3.70
CA LEU A 73 2.66 18.68 -3.42
C LEU A 73 2.63 17.27 -3.97
N ASP A 74 1.50 16.58 -3.74
CA ASP A 74 1.40 15.16 -4.05
C ASP A 74 -0.03 14.75 -4.37
N ILE A 75 -0.16 13.63 -5.09
CA ILE A 75 -1.42 12.96 -5.38
C ILE A 75 -1.20 11.48 -5.15
N ASP A 76 -1.91 10.95 -4.18
CA ASP A 76 -1.90 9.56 -3.79
C ASP A 76 -3.21 8.85 -4.05
N ILE A 77 -3.16 7.53 -3.98
CA ILE A 77 -4.34 6.68 -4.03
C ILE A 77 -4.35 5.77 -2.80
N ILE A 78 -5.50 5.65 -2.16
CA ILE A 78 -5.78 4.64 -1.14
C ILE A 78 -7.00 3.84 -1.58
N LEU A 79 -6.92 2.51 -1.45
CA LEU A 79 -8.02 1.63 -1.83
C LEU A 79 -9.08 1.58 -0.72
N ALA A 80 -10.33 1.33 -1.10
CA ALA A 80 -11.40 1.16 -0.14
C ALA A 80 -11.13 -0.07 0.75
N ASN A 81 -11.07 0.16 2.06
CA ASN A 81 -10.95 -0.88 3.07
C ASN A 81 -11.91 -0.55 4.21
N GLU A 82 -12.72 -1.53 4.62
CA GLU A 82 -13.67 -1.37 5.72
C GLU A 82 -12.99 -1.59 7.08
N THR A 83 -11.85 -2.30 7.09
CA THR A 83 -11.11 -2.62 8.30
C THR A 83 -9.84 -1.79 8.40
N ALA A 84 -9.56 -1.28 9.59
CA ALA A 84 -8.30 -0.66 9.91
C ALA A 84 -7.35 -1.69 10.52
N SER A 85 -6.07 -1.58 10.21
CA SER A 85 -5.00 -2.34 10.85
C SER A 85 -4.41 -1.55 12.00
N ARG A 86 -4.18 -2.19 13.15
CA ARG A 86 -3.49 -1.58 14.29
C ARG A 86 -2.00 -1.77 14.13
N ILE A 87 -1.25 -0.67 13.99
CA ILE A 87 0.21 -0.70 13.83
C ILE A 87 0.90 0.24 14.80
N ARG A 88 2.16 -0.08 15.11
CA ARG A 88 3.07 0.76 15.87
C ARG A 88 4.09 1.38 14.94
N PHE A 89 4.25 2.70 15.01
CA PHE A 89 5.28 3.44 14.27
C PHE A 89 6.60 3.37 15.05
N GLU A 90 7.65 2.82 14.45
CA GLU A 90 8.93 2.60 15.13
C GLU A 90 10.00 3.60 14.70
N THR A 91 10.16 3.80 13.40
CA THR A 91 11.22 4.66 12.87
C THR A 91 10.73 5.43 11.65
N LEU A 92 11.08 6.71 11.58
CA LEU A 92 10.97 7.49 10.34
C LEU A 92 12.20 7.19 9.49
N ARG A 93 12.01 6.46 8.38
CA ARG A 93 13.08 6.05 7.48
C ARG A 93 13.53 7.18 6.58
N GLU A 94 12.59 7.81 5.93
CA GLU A 94 12.85 8.88 4.98
C GLU A 94 11.70 9.89 5.02
N GLN A 95 12.06 11.15 4.83
CA GLN A 95 11.14 12.24 4.63
C GLN A 95 11.63 13.07 3.44
N SER A 96 10.88 13.01 2.34
CA SER A 96 11.09 13.89 1.18
C SER A 96 10.06 15.00 1.15
N ASP A 97 10.14 15.89 0.16
CA ASP A 97 9.13 16.94 -0.03
C ASP A 97 7.74 16.39 -0.35
N SER A 98 7.63 15.16 -0.84
CA SER A 98 6.38 14.54 -1.20
C SER A 98 5.98 13.36 -0.32
N ASN A 99 6.92 12.61 0.28
CA ASN A 99 6.63 11.32 0.90
C ASN A 99 7.26 11.18 2.29
N GLU A 100 6.60 10.41 3.14
CA GLU A 100 7.08 10.02 4.47
C GLU A 100 7.01 8.50 4.60
N TYR A 101 8.17 7.87 4.81
CA TYR A 101 8.31 6.42 4.97
C TYR A 101 8.61 6.07 6.43
N TYR A 102 7.85 5.13 6.95
CA TYR A 102 8.01 4.63 8.30
C TYR A 102 8.25 3.13 8.32
N GLU A 103 9.13 2.71 9.20
CA GLU A 103 9.16 1.33 9.65
C GLU A 103 8.10 1.17 10.74
N VAL A 104 7.28 0.16 10.59
CA VAL A 104 6.17 -0.12 11.50
C VAL A 104 6.14 -1.60 11.83
N SER A 105 5.53 -1.93 12.98
CA SER A 105 5.24 -3.31 13.38
C SER A 105 3.75 -3.48 13.69
N THR A 106 3.28 -4.72 13.64
CA THR A 106 2.00 -5.08 14.26
C THR A 106 2.13 -5.00 15.79
N THR A 107 1.01 -4.85 16.50
CA THR A 107 1.01 -4.72 17.97
C THR A 107 1.56 -5.95 18.70
N ASP A 108 1.46 -7.12 18.11
CA ASP A 108 2.06 -8.38 18.55
C ASP A 108 3.53 -8.53 18.14
N GLN A 109 4.06 -7.58 17.34
CA GLN A 109 5.42 -7.57 16.80
C GLN A 109 5.75 -8.77 15.89
N ASP A 110 4.73 -9.46 15.38
CA ASP A 110 4.91 -10.61 14.50
C ASP A 110 5.22 -10.21 13.05
N ALA A 111 4.94 -8.96 12.68
CA ALA A 111 5.26 -8.43 11.35
C ALA A 111 5.89 -7.05 11.43
N HIS A 112 6.93 -6.85 10.62
CA HIS A 112 7.59 -5.57 10.40
C HIS A 112 7.52 -5.23 8.93
N LEU A 113 7.29 -3.96 8.59
CA LEU A 113 7.19 -3.52 7.22
C LEU A 113 7.52 -2.03 7.09
N ILE A 114 7.71 -1.60 5.84
CA ILE A 114 7.84 -0.19 5.49
C ILE A 114 6.51 0.26 4.92
N ILE A 115 6.00 1.36 5.42
CA ILE A 115 4.81 2.02 4.89
C ILE A 115 5.14 3.43 4.42
N GLU A 116 4.40 3.87 3.42
CA GLU A 116 4.33 5.26 2.99
C GLU A 116 3.01 5.85 3.49
N THR A 117 3.06 6.96 4.23
CA THR A 117 1.83 7.64 4.65
C THR A 117 1.31 8.54 3.54
N VAL A 118 0.02 8.39 3.21
CA VAL A 118 -0.66 9.26 2.24
C VAL A 118 -1.06 10.60 2.83
N ASN A 119 -1.06 10.71 4.16
CA ASN A 119 -1.29 11.94 4.90
C ASN A 119 0.02 12.54 5.34
N ARG A 120 0.21 13.81 5.06
CA ARG A 120 1.41 14.53 5.49
C ARG A 120 1.21 15.11 6.89
N PHE A 121 2.24 14.98 7.70
CA PHE A 121 2.23 15.47 9.09
C PHE A 121 3.20 16.65 9.23
N THR A 122 2.80 17.67 9.97
CA THR A 122 3.67 18.80 10.29
C THR A 122 4.86 18.38 11.15
N GLU A 123 4.64 17.42 12.03
CA GLU A 123 5.63 16.88 12.94
C GLU A 123 5.65 15.35 12.86
N PRO A 124 6.20 14.78 11.76
CA PRO A 124 6.15 13.35 11.49
C PRO A 124 6.80 12.51 12.59
N LYS A 125 7.82 13.04 13.27
CA LYS A 125 8.47 12.35 14.39
C LYS A 125 7.55 12.12 15.59
N LYS A 126 6.43 12.83 15.70
CA LYS A 126 5.44 12.59 16.77
C LYS A 126 4.64 11.30 16.59
N LEU A 127 4.71 10.68 15.42
CA LEU A 127 4.14 9.35 15.22
C LEU A 127 5.00 8.24 15.83
N ILE A 128 6.32 8.46 15.94
CA ILE A 128 7.24 7.46 16.47
C ILE A 128 6.81 7.05 17.90
N ASP A 129 6.93 5.77 18.19
CA ASP A 129 6.52 5.13 19.45
C ASP A 129 5.01 5.21 19.73
N THR A 130 4.19 5.53 18.73
CA THR A 130 2.73 5.51 18.87
C THR A 130 2.08 4.37 18.10
N GLU A 131 0.96 3.88 18.63
CA GLU A 131 0.08 2.95 17.94
C GLU A 131 -1.08 3.70 17.29
N ARG A 132 -1.41 3.32 16.06
CA ARG A 132 -2.50 3.92 15.30
C ARG A 132 -3.30 2.86 14.55
N ASP A 133 -4.58 3.16 14.37
CA ASP A 133 -5.42 2.47 13.41
C ASP A 133 -5.23 3.13 12.06
N VAL A 134 -4.90 2.34 11.05
CA VAL A 134 -4.59 2.82 9.70
C VAL A 134 -5.33 2.00 8.66
N HIS A 135 -5.78 2.65 7.60
CA HIS A 135 -6.26 1.95 6.41
C HIS A 135 -5.09 1.69 5.47
N ILE A 136 -4.80 0.42 5.24
CA ILE A 136 -3.66 -0.02 4.43
C ILE A 136 -4.13 -0.39 3.03
N SER A 137 -3.31 -0.05 2.04
CA SER A 137 -3.43 -0.47 0.66
C SER A 137 -2.09 -0.91 0.12
N MET A 138 -2.07 -1.95 -0.69
CA MET A 138 -0.85 -2.46 -1.28
C MET A 138 -0.85 -2.32 -2.79
N PHE A 139 0.30 -1.90 -3.31
CA PHE A 139 0.54 -1.67 -4.74
C PHE A 139 1.78 -2.46 -5.15
N PRO A 140 1.63 -3.74 -5.52
CA PRO A 140 2.75 -4.59 -5.87
C PRO A 140 3.30 -4.22 -7.25
N PHE A 141 4.62 -4.25 -7.37
CA PHE A 141 5.34 -4.15 -8.64
C PHE A 141 5.95 -5.50 -9.07
N GLN A 142 5.91 -6.50 -8.18
CA GLN A 142 6.29 -7.88 -8.46
C GLN A 142 5.35 -8.82 -7.71
N VAL A 143 4.80 -9.80 -8.42
CA VAL A 143 3.83 -10.76 -7.88
C VAL A 143 4.20 -12.17 -8.33
N ASN A 144 4.20 -13.11 -7.38
CA ASN A 144 4.26 -14.54 -7.65
C ASN A 144 3.07 -15.23 -6.98
N LEU A 145 2.42 -16.13 -7.71
CA LEU A 145 1.24 -16.86 -7.25
C LEU A 145 1.58 -18.33 -7.03
N PHE A 146 1.08 -18.90 -5.95
CA PHE A 146 1.30 -20.29 -5.56
C PHE A 146 -0.03 -20.93 -5.16
N GLN A 147 -0.16 -22.23 -5.35
CA GLN A 147 -1.36 -22.94 -4.94
C GLN A 147 -1.56 -22.84 -3.41
N ASP A 148 -0.47 -22.94 -2.66
CA ASP A 148 -0.41 -22.93 -1.20
C ASP A 148 0.97 -22.44 -0.72
N ILE A 149 1.17 -22.39 0.59
CA ILE A 149 2.44 -21.94 1.19
C ILE A 149 3.56 -22.95 0.98
N ASP A 150 3.26 -24.23 0.85
CA ASP A 150 4.26 -25.25 0.59
C ASP A 150 4.87 -25.06 -0.80
N GLY A 151 4.06 -24.74 -1.79
CA GLY A 151 4.52 -24.38 -3.13
C GLY A 151 5.43 -23.15 -3.13
N PHE A 152 5.09 -22.12 -2.33
CA PHE A 152 5.98 -20.97 -2.15
C PHE A 152 7.28 -21.36 -1.46
N ASN A 153 7.22 -22.09 -0.35
CA ASN A 153 8.39 -22.50 0.41
C ASN A 153 9.33 -23.38 -0.44
N GLN A 154 8.78 -24.27 -1.27
CA GLN A 154 9.54 -25.05 -2.22
C GLN A 154 10.26 -24.16 -3.24
N TRP A 155 9.55 -23.20 -3.82
CA TRP A 155 10.13 -22.25 -4.77
C TRP A 155 11.23 -21.39 -4.14
N ALA A 156 11.05 -20.98 -2.88
CA ALA A 156 12.01 -20.18 -2.11
C ALA A 156 13.20 -21.01 -1.57
N GLY A 157 13.25 -22.33 -1.83
CA GLY A 157 14.36 -23.19 -1.43
C GLY A 157 14.24 -23.81 -0.04
N PHE A 158 13.09 -23.71 0.62
CA PHE A 158 12.83 -24.29 1.95
C PHE A 158 12.22 -25.69 1.87
N SER A 159 12.43 -26.42 0.80
CA SER A 159 11.71 -27.65 0.44
C SER A 159 12.21 -28.95 1.09
N ALA A 160 13.17 -28.89 2.02
CA ALA A 160 13.56 -30.09 2.74
C ALA A 160 13.54 -29.88 4.25
N PRO A 161 13.00 -30.82 5.05
CA PRO A 161 13.40 -30.88 6.43
C PRO A 161 14.93 -31.09 6.41
N ILE A 162 15.68 -30.07 6.83
CA ILE A 162 17.09 -30.25 7.12
C ILE A 162 17.10 -31.30 8.24
N GLU A 163 17.46 -32.54 7.91
CA GLU A 163 17.75 -33.51 8.95
C GLU A 163 18.73 -32.85 9.89
N ALA A 164 18.28 -32.62 11.12
CA ALA A 164 19.05 -31.91 12.12
C ALA A 164 20.32 -32.70 12.39
N GLY A 165 21.39 -32.39 11.68
CA GLY A 165 22.73 -32.74 12.03
C GLY A 165 22.98 -32.12 13.40
N GLU A 166 23.39 -32.96 14.36
CA GLU A 166 23.72 -32.56 15.72
C GLU A 166 24.64 -31.32 15.65
N GLY A 167 24.15 -30.18 16.06
CA GLY A 167 25.02 -29.03 16.37
C GLY A 167 24.64 -27.62 15.94
N THR A 168 23.65 -27.38 15.12
CA THR A 168 23.22 -26.00 14.80
C THR A 168 21.71 -25.88 14.85
N GLY A 169 21.20 -25.35 15.95
CA GLY A 169 19.77 -25.13 16.20
C GLY A 169 19.12 -24.01 15.36
N LEU A 170 19.48 -23.89 14.10
CA LEU A 170 18.75 -23.07 13.14
C LEU A 170 17.65 -23.92 12.51
N PHE A 171 16.48 -23.91 13.12
CA PHE A 171 15.27 -24.38 12.47
C PHE A 171 14.89 -23.39 11.38
N VAL A 172 15.23 -23.67 10.14
CA VAL A 172 14.68 -22.94 9.01
C VAL A 172 13.27 -23.48 8.78
N HIS A 173 12.32 -23.00 9.55
CA HIS A 173 10.91 -23.13 9.22
C HIS A 173 10.66 -22.26 7.99
N GLY A 174 9.94 -22.75 7.01
CA GLY A 174 9.52 -21.96 5.86
C GLY A 174 8.68 -20.75 6.30
N PHE A 175 8.36 -19.88 5.36
CA PHE A 175 7.48 -18.74 5.61
C PHE A 175 6.06 -19.21 5.94
N SER A 176 5.35 -18.40 6.72
CA SER A 176 3.92 -18.61 6.98
C SER A 176 3.06 -18.00 5.86
N GLU A 177 1.79 -18.41 5.77
CA GLU A 177 0.81 -17.81 4.85
C GLU A 177 0.55 -16.32 5.11
N ARG A 178 0.94 -15.82 6.29
CA ARG A 178 0.81 -14.42 6.70
C ARG A 178 2.16 -13.93 7.15
N PHE A 179 2.86 -13.25 6.26
CA PHE A 179 4.20 -12.77 6.53
C PHE A 179 4.42 -11.39 5.89
N CYS A 180 5.07 -10.50 6.62
CA CYS A 180 5.50 -9.20 6.11
C CYS A 180 6.89 -8.86 6.62
N MET A 181 7.71 -8.27 5.77
CA MET A 181 9.04 -7.77 6.14
C MET A 181 9.44 -6.58 5.28
N PRO A 182 10.33 -5.68 5.76
CA PRO A 182 10.95 -4.66 4.92
C PRO A 182 11.69 -5.28 3.73
N GLY A 183 11.46 -4.77 2.53
CA GLY A 183 12.02 -5.32 1.29
C GLY A 183 13.54 -5.20 1.23
N GLY A 184 14.12 -4.13 1.77
CA GLY A 184 15.57 -3.92 1.81
C GLY A 184 16.37 -4.96 2.57
N LEU A 185 15.75 -5.77 3.42
CA LEU A 185 16.41 -6.89 4.11
C LEU A 185 16.76 -8.05 3.16
N MET A 186 16.14 -8.11 1.98
CA MET A 186 16.37 -9.14 0.97
C MET A 186 17.22 -8.64 -0.20
N SER A 187 17.61 -7.38 -0.22
CA SER A 187 18.35 -6.74 -1.31
C SER A 187 19.74 -6.34 -0.88
N ASP A 188 20.74 -6.68 -1.72
CA ASP A 188 22.12 -6.19 -1.55
C ASP A 188 22.29 -4.70 -1.94
N LYS A 189 21.20 -4.03 -2.33
CA LYS A 189 21.21 -2.62 -2.75
C LYS A 189 20.78 -1.73 -1.60
N GLU A 190 21.67 -0.85 -1.15
CA GLU A 190 21.42 0.13 -0.07
C GLU A 190 20.21 1.07 -0.30
N ASN A 191 19.64 1.10 -1.51
CA ASN A 191 18.56 2.03 -1.91
C ASN A 191 17.16 1.40 -2.03
N ASP A 192 16.97 0.13 -1.68
CA ASP A 192 15.67 -0.55 -1.79
C ASP A 192 14.87 -0.45 -0.47
N ASN A 193 14.67 0.78 0.04
CA ASN A 193 14.11 1.00 1.38
C ASN A 193 12.64 1.47 1.38
N ASP A 194 11.97 1.50 0.24
CA ASP A 194 10.63 2.09 0.10
C ASP A 194 9.51 1.08 -0.18
N TYR A 195 9.78 -0.21 -0.03
CA TYR A 195 8.80 -1.26 -0.24
C TYR A 195 8.86 -2.36 0.84
N SER A 196 7.84 -3.20 0.86
CA SER A 196 7.79 -4.38 1.73
C SER A 196 7.58 -5.66 0.92
N PHE A 197 8.16 -6.74 1.40
CA PHE A 197 7.84 -8.09 0.95
C PHE A 197 6.68 -8.62 1.80
N VAL A 198 5.63 -9.09 1.13
CA VAL A 198 4.40 -9.54 1.77
C VAL A 198 3.97 -10.87 1.21
N ILE A 199 3.62 -11.80 2.10
CA ILE A 199 2.93 -13.04 1.77
C ILE A 199 1.53 -12.97 2.35
N GLY A 200 0.54 -13.39 1.57
CA GLY A 200 -0.84 -13.46 2.02
C GLY A 200 -1.68 -14.43 1.21
N LYS A 201 -2.90 -14.66 1.64
CA LYS A 201 -3.88 -15.54 0.98
C LYS A 201 -4.97 -14.72 0.33
N VAL A 202 -5.27 -15.00 -0.93
CA VAL A 202 -6.31 -14.31 -1.67
C VAL A 202 -7.69 -14.73 -1.18
N GLU A 203 -8.43 -13.82 -0.57
CA GLU A 203 -9.80 -14.03 -0.08
C GLU A 203 -10.84 -13.79 -1.18
N SER A 204 -10.62 -12.76 -1.98
CA SER A 204 -11.47 -12.43 -3.13
C SER A 204 -10.72 -11.56 -4.11
N PHE A 205 -11.19 -11.49 -5.34
CA PHE A 205 -10.66 -10.55 -6.33
C PHE A 205 -11.72 -10.21 -7.37
N ARG A 206 -11.54 -9.07 -8.01
CA ARG A 206 -12.37 -8.63 -9.13
C ARG A 206 -11.60 -7.72 -10.07
N ASP A 207 -11.96 -7.73 -11.33
CA ASP A 207 -11.53 -6.71 -12.28
C ASP A 207 -12.24 -5.40 -11.97
N VAL A 208 -11.48 -4.31 -11.97
CA VAL A 208 -12.01 -2.96 -11.82
C VAL A 208 -11.47 -2.04 -12.88
N SER A 209 -12.25 -1.03 -13.24
CA SER A 209 -11.84 0.03 -14.15
C SER A 209 -12.25 1.37 -13.55
N PRO A 210 -11.29 2.10 -12.94
CA PRO A 210 -11.59 3.40 -12.34
C PRO A 210 -12.20 4.37 -13.34
N ASN A 211 -13.13 5.20 -12.87
CA ASN A 211 -13.68 6.28 -13.67
C ASN A 211 -12.77 7.51 -13.65
N PHE A 212 -11.74 7.49 -14.48
CA PHE A 212 -10.82 8.61 -14.70
C PHE A 212 -11.12 9.30 -16.05
N GLY A 213 -12.36 9.81 -16.22
CA GLY A 213 -12.78 10.40 -17.50
C GLY A 213 -12.69 9.41 -18.65
N ASP A 214 -11.98 9.76 -19.72
CA ASP A 214 -11.79 8.90 -20.88
C ASP A 214 -10.64 7.89 -20.72
N HIS A 215 -9.85 8.03 -19.65
CA HIS A 215 -8.72 7.14 -19.39
C HIS A 215 -9.20 5.78 -18.87
N LYS A 216 -8.71 4.71 -19.49
CA LYS A 216 -9.01 3.33 -19.09
C LYS A 216 -7.78 2.73 -18.45
N ILE A 217 -7.85 2.52 -17.13
CA ILE A 217 -6.77 1.94 -16.33
C ILE A 217 -7.34 0.72 -15.59
N PRO A 218 -7.59 -0.40 -16.31
CA PRO A 218 -8.11 -1.59 -15.66
C PRO A 218 -7.01 -2.26 -14.83
N PHE A 219 -7.37 -2.68 -13.62
CA PHE A 219 -6.52 -3.47 -12.75
C PHE A 219 -7.33 -4.52 -12.01
N VAL A 220 -6.66 -5.45 -11.33
CA VAL A 220 -7.29 -6.41 -10.43
C VAL A 220 -7.24 -5.87 -9.02
N LEU A 221 -8.39 -5.73 -8.38
CA LEU A 221 -8.51 -5.44 -6.96
C LEU A 221 -8.72 -6.77 -6.23
N ALA A 222 -7.74 -7.18 -5.42
CA ALA A 222 -7.83 -8.35 -4.58
C ALA A 222 -7.92 -7.95 -3.10
N MET A 223 -8.64 -8.73 -2.31
CA MET A 223 -8.60 -8.70 -0.85
C MET A 223 -7.69 -9.84 -0.42
N VAL A 224 -6.63 -9.52 0.29
CA VAL A 224 -5.59 -10.47 0.68
C VAL A 224 -5.45 -10.50 2.19
N ASP A 225 -5.58 -11.68 2.78
CA ASP A 225 -5.37 -11.94 4.19
C ASP A 225 -3.87 -12.04 4.48
N THR A 226 -3.34 -11.09 5.22
CA THR A 226 -1.92 -10.91 5.54
C THR A 226 -1.70 -10.84 7.04
N ALA A 227 -0.46 -10.66 7.49
CA ALA A 227 -0.15 -10.37 8.89
C ALA A 227 -0.78 -9.05 9.42
N LEU A 228 -1.25 -8.18 8.52
CA LEU A 228 -1.96 -6.94 8.85
C LEU A 228 -3.48 -7.10 8.86
N GLY A 229 -3.99 -8.32 8.70
CA GLY A 229 -5.37 -8.64 8.41
C GLY A 229 -5.68 -8.61 6.92
N VAL A 230 -6.97 -8.53 6.57
CA VAL A 230 -7.42 -8.49 5.17
C VAL A 230 -7.25 -7.09 4.60
N VAL A 231 -6.38 -6.96 3.62
CA VAL A 231 -6.02 -5.68 3.00
C VAL A 231 -6.30 -5.67 1.49
N PRO A 232 -6.70 -4.54 0.91
CA PRO A 232 -6.87 -4.40 -0.52
C PRO A 232 -5.53 -4.26 -1.24
N VAL A 233 -5.40 -4.99 -2.34
CA VAL A 233 -4.22 -5.02 -3.20
C VAL A 233 -4.63 -4.68 -4.62
N ALA A 234 -4.03 -3.64 -5.20
CA ALA A 234 -4.23 -3.28 -6.60
C ALA A 234 -3.10 -3.81 -7.46
N MET A 235 -3.40 -4.73 -8.37
CA MET A 235 -2.43 -5.38 -9.24
C MET A 235 -2.66 -5.00 -10.70
N GLY A 236 -1.63 -4.44 -11.34
CA GLY A 236 -1.60 -4.28 -12.79
C GLY A 236 -1.70 -5.64 -13.47
N ARG A 237 -2.37 -5.68 -14.63
CA ARG A 237 -2.57 -6.94 -15.37
C ARG A 237 -1.29 -7.49 -16.01
N ASP A 238 -0.23 -6.73 -16.02
CA ASP A 238 1.08 -7.05 -16.58
C ASP A 238 2.07 -7.61 -15.56
N VAL A 239 1.74 -7.56 -14.26
CA VAL A 239 2.65 -8.02 -13.19
C VAL A 239 2.48 -9.50 -12.82
N PHE A 240 1.45 -10.19 -13.35
CA PHE A 240 1.18 -11.61 -13.09
C PHE A 240 0.29 -12.25 -14.16
N ASP A 241 0.25 -13.61 -14.23
CA ASP A 241 -0.71 -14.31 -15.10
C ASP A 241 -2.07 -14.42 -14.38
N LEU A 242 -3.07 -13.71 -14.92
CA LEU A 242 -4.44 -13.70 -14.38
C LEU A 242 -5.08 -15.09 -14.28
N LYS A 243 -4.64 -16.05 -15.10
CA LYS A 243 -5.18 -17.42 -15.08
C LYS A 243 -4.76 -18.19 -13.83
N GLU A 244 -3.68 -17.80 -13.20
CA GLU A 244 -3.16 -18.42 -11.98
C GLU A 244 -3.83 -17.85 -10.72
N LEU A 245 -4.44 -16.65 -10.79
CA LEU A 245 -5.10 -16.03 -9.67
C LEU A 245 -6.40 -16.74 -9.33
N LYS A 246 -6.51 -17.24 -8.10
CA LYS A 246 -7.67 -17.95 -7.57
C LYS A 246 -7.89 -17.58 -6.11
N VAL A 247 -9.15 -17.62 -5.66
CA VAL A 247 -9.46 -17.53 -4.24
C VAL A 247 -8.79 -18.70 -3.51
N GLY A 248 -8.12 -18.38 -2.41
CA GLY A 248 -7.36 -19.33 -1.59
C GLY A 248 -5.92 -19.56 -2.02
N CYS A 249 -5.47 -19.04 -3.18
CA CYS A 249 -4.05 -19.12 -3.54
C CYS A 249 -3.21 -18.20 -2.65
N VAL A 250 -1.94 -18.56 -2.49
CA VAL A 250 -0.95 -17.72 -1.80
C VAL A 250 -0.32 -16.76 -2.80
N ILE A 251 -0.24 -15.50 -2.41
CA ILE A 251 0.43 -14.43 -3.14
C ILE A 251 1.68 -14.01 -2.37
N ALA A 252 2.82 -14.00 -3.05
CA ALA A 252 4.06 -13.40 -2.55
C ALA A 252 4.40 -12.20 -3.41
N MET A 253 4.55 -11.04 -2.81
CA MET A 253 4.68 -9.79 -3.55
C MET A 253 5.69 -8.82 -2.92
N ASN A 254 6.40 -8.08 -3.78
CA ASN A 254 7.07 -6.86 -3.41
C ASN A 254 6.14 -5.69 -3.71
N ALA A 255 5.78 -4.92 -2.69
CA ALA A 255 4.75 -3.91 -2.79
C ALA A 255 5.13 -2.60 -2.08
N VAL A 256 4.73 -1.48 -2.68
CA VAL A 256 4.59 -0.23 -1.95
C VAL A 256 3.35 -0.36 -1.07
N VAL A 257 3.54 -0.19 0.24
CA VAL A 257 2.45 -0.26 1.21
C VAL A 257 2.09 1.15 1.62
N LYS A 258 0.88 1.57 1.28
CA LYS A 258 0.37 2.91 1.61
C LYS A 258 -0.57 2.85 2.80
N ALA A 259 -0.47 3.84 3.67
CA ALA A 259 -1.29 3.96 4.86
C ALA A 259 -1.98 5.33 4.96
N ASP A 260 -3.29 5.30 5.07
CA ASP A 260 -4.09 6.47 5.49
C ASP A 260 -4.22 6.44 7.01
N VAL A 261 -3.44 7.29 7.65
CA VAL A 261 -3.40 7.39 9.11
C VAL A 261 -4.55 8.27 9.57
N ALA A 262 -5.45 7.71 10.34
CA ALA A 262 -6.54 8.47 10.92
C ALA A 262 -6.03 9.67 11.71
N ALA A 263 -6.46 10.87 11.32
CA ALA A 263 -6.18 12.05 12.11
C ALA A 263 -6.81 11.87 13.50
N PRO A 264 -6.08 12.13 14.60
CA PRO A 264 -6.66 12.02 15.93
C PRO A 264 -7.87 12.95 16.04
N GLY A 265 -9.07 12.38 16.18
CA GLY A 265 -10.33 13.10 16.38
C GLY A 265 -11.32 13.12 15.22
N VAL A 266 -11.06 12.46 14.10
CA VAL A 266 -11.98 12.47 12.92
C VAL A 266 -12.93 11.25 12.90
N TYR A 267 -12.72 10.22 13.70
CA TYR A 267 -13.66 9.10 13.81
C TYR A 267 -14.61 9.25 15.01
N SER A 268 -15.54 10.17 14.89
CA SER A 268 -16.77 10.14 15.68
C SER A 268 -17.85 10.94 14.96
N ARG A 269 -18.50 10.26 14.00
CA ARG A 269 -19.96 10.44 13.77
C ARG A 269 -20.48 9.38 12.83
#